data_344d792f433c41ada2840a0565af6fe0
#
_entry.id   344d792f433c41ada2840a0565af6fe0
#
_cell.length_a   1.000
_cell.length_b   1.000
_cell.length_c   1.000
_cell.angle_alpha   90.00
_cell.angle_beta   90.00
_cell.angle_gamma   90.00
#
_symmetry.space_group_name_H-M   'P 1'
#
loop_
_entity.id
_entity.type
_entity.pdbx_description
1 polymer ?
#
loop_
_entity_poly.entity_id
_entity_poly.type
_entity_poly.pdbx_seq_one_letter_code
_entity_poly.pdbx_strand_id
1 'polypeptide(L)'
;VVHYQRALSADIFTHRNGRTARWEAEGAVYMMAFENKELPDFVPAELEEYTLPRRNTLPSAPEWTALYVGKGKRDKISRGDLAGFFMKKGGLRPDEVGTILVFDNYAYVAVKLKQMRALLKKVEGEKIKGVKTLIMPARIK
;
A
#
# COMPACT_ATOMS: atom_id res chain seq x y z
N VAL A 1 -15.38 -7.77 3.05
CA VAL A 1 -14.67 -7.99 4.35
C VAL A 1 -14.35 -9.46 4.48
N VAL A 2 -13.14 -9.79 4.98
CA VAL A 2 -12.76 -11.17 5.31
C VAL A 2 -12.46 -11.25 6.81
N HIS A 3 -13.23 -12.06 7.53
CA HIS A 3 -12.96 -12.38 8.93
C HIS A 3 -11.97 -13.53 9.00
N TYR A 4 -10.69 -13.21 9.07
CA TYR A 4 -9.61 -14.18 9.29
C TYR A 4 -9.66 -14.77 10.70
N GLN A 5 -9.98 -13.93 11.68
CA GLN A 5 -10.23 -14.36 13.07
C GLN A 5 -11.68 -14.12 13.41
N ARG A 6 -12.28 -15.06 14.17
CA ARG A 6 -13.64 -14.93 14.67
C ARG A 6 -13.82 -13.63 15.47
N ALA A 7 -14.95 -12.97 15.28
CA ALA A 7 -15.36 -11.89 16.16
C ALA A 7 -15.70 -12.49 17.52
N LEU A 8 -15.39 -11.75 18.59
CA LEU A 8 -15.67 -12.19 19.96
C LEU A 8 -17.09 -11.86 20.41
N SER A 9 -17.79 -10.98 19.70
CA SER A 9 -19.17 -10.59 20.00
C SER A 9 -19.92 -10.16 18.73
N ALA A 10 -21.24 -10.12 18.82
CA ALA A 10 -22.13 -9.64 17.76
C ALA A 10 -21.80 -8.20 17.35
N ASP A 11 -21.51 -7.33 18.31
CA ASP A 11 -21.17 -5.92 18.03
C ASP A 11 -19.91 -5.79 17.20
N ILE A 12 -18.86 -6.55 17.56
CA ILE A 12 -17.60 -6.58 16.81
C ILE A 12 -17.84 -7.13 15.39
N PHE A 13 -18.66 -8.16 15.27
CA PHE A 13 -19.01 -8.76 13.98
C PHE A 13 -19.71 -7.73 13.09
N THR A 14 -20.77 -7.10 13.60
CA THR A 14 -21.55 -6.07 12.90
C THR A 14 -20.70 -4.88 12.52
N HIS A 15 -19.84 -4.40 13.44
CA HIS A 15 -18.95 -3.26 13.18
C HIS A 15 -17.94 -3.57 12.07
N ARG A 16 -17.38 -4.78 12.03
CA ARG A 16 -16.49 -5.21 10.96
C ARG A 16 -17.23 -5.31 9.63
N ASN A 17 -18.43 -5.89 9.61
CA ASN A 17 -19.26 -6.00 8.42
C ASN A 17 -19.63 -4.63 7.84
N GLY A 18 -19.87 -3.64 8.68
CA GLY A 18 -20.10 -2.25 8.29
C GLY A 18 -18.90 -1.54 7.63
N ARG A 19 -17.81 -2.25 7.35
CA ARG A 19 -16.68 -1.74 6.56
C ARG A 19 -16.82 -2.00 5.05
N THR A 20 -17.85 -2.75 4.65
CA THR A 20 -18.22 -2.96 3.24
C THR A 20 -19.65 -2.49 3.00
N ALA A 21 -20.09 -2.48 1.76
CA ALA A 21 -21.45 -2.08 1.37
C ALA A 21 -21.87 -0.71 1.94
N ARG A 22 -21.02 0.30 1.84
CA ARG A 22 -21.34 1.65 2.29
C ARG A 22 -22.14 2.37 1.21
N TRP A 23 -23.12 3.14 1.70
CA TRP A 23 -24.08 3.82 0.84
C TRP A 23 -24.77 2.76 -0.06
N GLU A 24 -25.25 2.99 -1.12
CA GLU A 24 -26.00 2.06 -2.00
C GLU A 24 -25.12 0.97 -2.68
N ALA A 25 -23.91 0.70 -2.16
CA ALA A 25 -23.01 -0.29 -2.74
C ALA A 25 -23.23 -1.68 -2.16
N GLU A 26 -23.17 -2.70 -3.00
CA GLU A 26 -23.16 -4.10 -2.58
C GLU A 26 -21.80 -4.49 -2.01
N GLY A 27 -21.78 -5.40 -1.05
CA GLY A 27 -20.54 -5.88 -0.44
C GLY A 27 -20.64 -7.31 0.02
N ALA A 28 -19.54 -8.06 -0.09
CA ALA A 28 -19.46 -9.43 0.39
C ALA A 28 -18.69 -9.51 1.71
N VAL A 29 -19.16 -10.41 2.58
CA VAL A 29 -18.49 -10.75 3.83
C VAL A 29 -18.16 -12.24 3.81
N TYR A 30 -16.91 -12.57 4.02
CA TYR A 30 -16.42 -13.94 4.10
C TYR A 30 -15.91 -14.21 5.51
N MET A 31 -16.10 -15.41 6.01
CA MET A 31 -15.56 -15.84 7.29
C MET A 31 -14.77 -17.14 7.12
N MET A 32 -13.57 -17.16 7.68
CA MET A 32 -12.78 -18.40 7.77
C MET A 32 -13.22 -19.18 9.01
N ALA A 33 -13.68 -20.39 8.82
CA ALA A 33 -14.08 -21.29 9.89
C ALA A 33 -13.33 -22.62 9.77
N PHE A 34 -13.15 -23.30 10.90
CA PHE A 34 -12.65 -24.67 10.93
C PHE A 34 -13.82 -25.64 10.87
N GLU A 35 -13.72 -26.70 10.11
CA GLU A 35 -14.79 -27.71 9.93
C GLU A 35 -15.38 -28.25 11.24
N ASN A 36 -14.55 -28.36 12.28
CA ASN A 36 -14.91 -28.95 13.57
C ASN A 36 -15.27 -27.93 14.65
N LYS A 37 -15.53 -26.68 14.31
CA LYS A 37 -15.88 -25.63 15.28
C LYS A 37 -17.21 -25.00 14.94
N GLU A 38 -18.15 -25.09 15.88
CA GLU A 38 -19.42 -24.41 15.78
C GLU A 38 -19.24 -22.91 15.56
N LEU A 39 -20.12 -22.34 14.73
CA LEU A 39 -20.14 -20.91 14.51
C LEU A 39 -20.81 -20.24 15.70
N PRO A 40 -20.41 -18.99 16.06
CA PRO A 40 -21.10 -18.24 17.10
C PRO A 40 -22.56 -17.98 16.74
N ASP A 41 -23.47 -17.96 17.73
CA ASP A 41 -24.91 -17.77 17.56
C ASP A 41 -25.31 -16.49 16.83
N PHE A 42 -24.46 -15.47 16.85
CA PHE A 42 -24.69 -14.21 16.14
C PHE A 42 -24.34 -14.27 14.64
N VAL A 43 -23.80 -15.38 14.16
CA VAL A 43 -23.54 -15.60 12.73
C VAL A 43 -24.76 -16.25 12.13
N PRO A 44 -25.33 -15.76 11.00
CA PRO A 44 -26.46 -16.38 10.35
C PRO A 44 -26.23 -17.87 10.09
N ALA A 45 -27.23 -18.69 10.37
CA ALA A 45 -27.13 -20.13 10.16
C ALA A 45 -27.11 -20.51 8.66
N GLU A 46 -27.76 -19.69 7.83
CA GLU A 46 -27.83 -19.88 6.38
C GLU A 46 -26.65 -19.21 5.68
N LEU A 47 -25.47 -19.84 5.76
CA LEU A 47 -24.28 -19.39 5.05
C LEU A 47 -23.99 -20.32 3.87
N GLU A 48 -23.71 -19.71 2.74
CA GLU A 48 -23.16 -20.43 1.60
C GLU A 48 -21.68 -20.73 1.82
N GLU A 49 -21.28 -21.98 1.62
CA GLU A 49 -19.88 -22.35 1.62
C GLU A 49 -19.19 -21.87 0.34
N TYR A 50 -18.22 -20.99 0.49
CA TYR A 50 -17.44 -20.50 -0.63
C TYR A 50 -16.33 -21.48 -1.01
N THR A 51 -16.52 -22.17 -2.13
CA THR A 51 -15.51 -23.07 -2.66
C THR A 51 -14.38 -22.29 -3.34
N LEU A 52 -13.18 -22.40 -2.80
CA LEU A 52 -12.00 -21.78 -3.38
C LEU A 52 -11.68 -22.40 -4.75
N PRO A 53 -11.36 -21.58 -5.77
CA PRO A 53 -10.95 -22.11 -7.07
C PRO A 53 -9.68 -22.94 -6.94
N ARG A 54 -9.62 -24.10 -7.60
CA ARG A 54 -8.47 -25.01 -7.57
C ARG A 54 -7.16 -24.38 -8.09
N ARG A 55 -7.26 -23.36 -8.92
CA ARG A 55 -6.12 -22.61 -9.44
C ARG A 55 -6.28 -21.15 -9.07
N ASN A 56 -5.42 -20.69 -8.18
CA ASN A 56 -5.31 -19.27 -7.87
C ASN A 56 -4.22 -18.68 -8.76
N THR A 57 -4.59 -17.78 -9.66
CA THR A 57 -3.62 -16.92 -10.33
C THR A 57 -3.09 -15.92 -9.31
N LEU A 58 -1.77 -15.87 -9.15
CA LEU A 58 -1.18 -14.82 -8.32
C LEU A 58 -1.55 -13.46 -8.90
N PRO A 59 -1.83 -12.47 -8.05
CA PRO A 59 -2.03 -11.10 -8.50
C PRO A 59 -0.84 -10.64 -9.34
N SER A 60 -1.09 -9.77 -10.31
CA SER A 60 -0.01 -9.15 -11.07
C SER A 60 0.96 -8.45 -10.13
N ALA A 61 2.25 -8.46 -10.49
CA ALA A 61 3.25 -7.73 -9.71
C ALA A 61 2.87 -6.25 -9.60
N PRO A 62 3.14 -5.60 -8.45
CA PRO A 62 2.81 -4.19 -8.26
C PRO A 62 3.52 -3.34 -9.31
N GLU A 63 2.79 -2.40 -9.88
CA GLU A 63 3.36 -1.45 -10.85
C GLU A 63 4.23 -0.38 -10.19
N TRP A 64 4.00 -0.10 -8.94
CA TRP A 64 4.62 0.96 -8.16
C TRP A 64 5.49 0.40 -7.04
N THR A 65 6.54 1.13 -6.73
CA THR A 65 7.39 0.88 -5.57
C THR A 65 7.66 2.20 -4.86
N ALA A 66 7.98 2.14 -3.57
CA ALA A 66 8.33 3.31 -2.79
C ALA A 66 9.85 3.44 -2.66
N LEU A 67 10.34 4.67 -2.82
CA LEU A 67 11.70 5.06 -2.47
C LEU A 67 11.70 5.85 -1.18
N TYR A 68 12.63 5.52 -0.31
CA TYR A 68 12.97 6.31 0.87
C TYR A 68 13.97 7.40 0.50
N VAL A 69 13.72 8.61 0.96
CA VAL A 69 14.59 9.78 0.81
C VAL A 69 14.93 10.28 2.22
N GLY A 70 16.20 10.23 2.61
CA GLY A 70 16.67 10.52 3.97
C GLY A 70 16.72 12.01 4.31
N LYS A 71 15.85 12.82 3.75
CA LYS A 71 15.69 14.25 3.98
C LYS A 71 14.22 14.65 3.90
N GLY A 72 13.80 15.68 4.65
CA GLY A 72 12.42 16.08 4.75
C GLY A 72 12.21 17.59 4.92
N LYS A 73 11.10 17.97 5.59
CA LYS A 73 10.71 19.38 5.78
C LYS A 73 11.78 20.19 6.53
N ARG A 74 12.46 19.59 7.52
CA ARG A 74 13.53 20.27 8.27
C ARG A 74 14.72 20.65 7.40
N ASP A 75 14.95 19.90 6.31
CA ASP A 75 15.95 20.20 5.29
C ASP A 75 15.39 21.13 4.19
N LYS A 76 14.22 21.72 4.40
CA LYS A 76 13.51 22.58 3.44
C LYS A 76 13.19 21.88 2.10
N ILE A 77 12.96 20.58 2.14
CA ILE A 77 12.57 19.78 0.98
C ILE A 77 11.04 19.71 0.93
N SER A 78 10.48 20.08 -0.22
CA SER A 78 9.06 20.04 -0.54
C SER A 78 8.73 18.89 -1.51
N ARG A 79 7.43 18.61 -1.68
CA ARG A 79 6.95 17.67 -2.70
C ARG A 79 7.40 18.07 -4.11
N GLY A 80 7.33 19.37 -4.43
CA GLY A 80 7.74 19.91 -5.73
C GLY A 80 9.23 19.71 -6.00
N ASP A 81 10.09 19.88 -4.97
CA ASP A 81 11.53 19.66 -5.09
C ASP A 81 11.84 18.20 -5.44
N LEU A 82 11.15 17.25 -4.77
CA LEU A 82 11.32 15.82 -5.03
C LEU A 82 10.79 15.44 -6.41
N ALA A 83 9.61 15.89 -6.79
CA ALA A 83 9.06 15.66 -8.12
C ALA A 83 10.00 16.18 -9.20
N GLY A 84 10.42 17.45 -9.08
CA GLY A 84 11.37 18.06 -10.02
C GLY A 84 12.71 17.36 -10.08
N PHE A 85 13.24 16.88 -8.95
CA PHE A 85 14.47 16.12 -8.89
C PHE A 85 14.37 14.80 -9.63
N PHE A 86 13.34 14.00 -9.34
CA PHE A 86 13.16 12.69 -9.98
C PHE A 86 12.85 12.80 -11.48
N MET A 87 12.14 13.84 -11.90
CA MET A 87 11.90 14.10 -13.32
C MET A 87 13.16 14.61 -14.02
N LYS A 88 13.82 15.65 -13.49
CA LYS A 88 14.95 16.30 -14.17
C LYS A 88 16.25 15.49 -14.10
N LYS A 89 16.62 15.01 -12.91
CA LYS A 89 17.86 14.24 -12.68
C LYS A 89 17.64 12.74 -12.86
N GLY A 90 16.51 12.24 -12.40
CA GLY A 90 16.14 10.84 -12.55
C GLY A 90 15.68 10.48 -13.97
N GLY A 91 15.23 11.46 -14.75
CA GLY A 91 14.73 11.25 -16.10
C GLY A 91 13.36 10.55 -16.13
N LEU A 92 12.57 10.67 -15.05
CA LEU A 92 11.22 10.13 -15.02
C LEU A 92 10.23 11.07 -15.68
N ARG A 93 9.21 10.51 -16.34
CA ARG A 93 8.06 11.26 -16.81
C ARG A 93 7.10 11.55 -15.66
N PRO A 94 6.21 12.55 -15.80
CA PRO A 94 5.22 12.88 -14.76
C PRO A 94 4.34 11.69 -14.34
N ASP A 95 3.96 10.82 -15.28
CA ASP A 95 3.17 9.61 -15.06
C ASP A 95 3.94 8.46 -14.38
N GLU A 96 5.25 8.59 -14.25
CA GLU A 96 6.14 7.62 -13.58
C GLU A 96 6.48 8.02 -12.15
N VAL A 97 6.08 9.22 -11.71
CA VAL A 97 6.19 9.71 -10.33
C VAL A 97 4.80 9.74 -9.71
N GLY A 98 4.59 8.91 -8.70
CA GLY A 98 3.31 8.80 -8.00
C GLY A 98 3.25 9.65 -6.73
N THR A 99 2.62 9.12 -5.70
CA THR A 99 2.43 9.82 -4.41
C THR A 99 3.76 10.16 -3.75
N ILE A 100 3.87 11.41 -3.30
CA ILE A 100 5.03 11.91 -2.54
C ILE A 100 4.55 12.31 -1.14
N LEU A 101 5.12 11.66 -0.12
CA LEU A 101 4.87 11.94 1.29
C LEU A 101 6.14 12.54 1.89
N VAL A 102 6.06 13.78 2.39
CA VAL A 102 7.20 14.47 3.01
C VAL A 102 6.94 14.60 4.51
N PHE A 103 7.80 13.99 5.29
CA PHE A 103 7.84 14.07 6.76
C PHE A 103 8.93 15.05 7.21
N ASP A 104 9.11 15.20 8.51
CA ASP A 104 10.07 16.19 9.04
C ASP A 104 11.52 15.87 8.66
N ASN A 105 11.93 14.60 8.76
CA ASN A 105 13.31 14.18 8.55
C ASN A 105 13.53 13.32 7.30
N TYR A 106 12.46 12.85 6.65
CA TYR A 106 12.52 11.95 5.51
C TYR A 106 11.30 12.10 4.61
N ALA A 107 11.36 11.48 3.44
CA ALA A 107 10.22 11.41 2.54
C ALA A 107 10.12 10.02 1.89
N TYR A 108 8.91 9.71 1.40
CA TYR A 108 8.66 8.59 0.51
C TYR A 108 8.16 9.09 -0.83
N VAL A 109 8.64 8.46 -1.89
CA VAL A 109 8.23 8.77 -3.27
C VAL A 109 7.87 7.47 -3.96
N ALA A 110 6.63 7.37 -4.45
CA ALA A 110 6.22 6.27 -5.29
C ALA A 110 6.76 6.47 -6.71
N VAL A 111 7.37 5.44 -7.28
CA VAL A 111 7.86 5.45 -8.66
C VAL A 111 7.46 4.16 -9.36
N LYS A 112 7.37 4.17 -10.69
CA LYS A 112 7.11 2.94 -11.45
C LYS A 112 8.22 1.92 -11.18
N LEU A 113 7.83 0.70 -10.78
CA LEU A 113 8.76 -0.38 -10.42
C LEU A 113 9.78 -0.67 -11.52
N LYS A 114 9.34 -0.62 -12.78
CA LYS A 114 10.20 -0.84 -13.94
C LYS A 114 11.36 0.16 -14.03
N GLN A 115 11.16 1.39 -13.55
CA GLN A 115 12.14 2.47 -13.63
C GLN A 115 13.08 2.52 -12.43
N MET A 116 12.74 1.86 -11.32
CA MET A 116 13.46 1.99 -10.04
C MET A 116 14.96 1.75 -10.16
N ARG A 117 15.39 0.67 -10.81
CA ARG A 117 16.82 0.32 -10.92
C ARG A 117 17.62 1.35 -11.72
N ALA A 118 17.08 1.78 -12.86
CA ALA A 118 17.70 2.78 -13.72
C ALA A 118 17.74 4.16 -13.03
N LEU A 119 16.64 4.51 -12.34
CA LEU A 119 16.52 5.72 -11.56
C LEU A 119 17.59 5.81 -10.47
N LEU A 120 17.73 4.78 -9.64
CA LEU A 120 18.71 4.76 -8.54
C LEU A 120 20.15 4.97 -9.03
N LYS A 121 20.51 4.36 -10.16
CA LYS A 121 21.82 4.58 -10.79
C LYS A 121 22.00 6.04 -11.25
N LYS A 122 20.97 6.67 -11.82
CA LYS A 122 21.05 8.05 -12.32
C LYS A 122 21.13 9.07 -11.19
N VAL A 123 20.48 8.82 -10.05
CA VAL A 123 20.45 9.76 -8.92
C VAL A 123 21.54 9.48 -7.89
N GLU A 124 22.36 8.48 -8.09
CA GLU A 124 23.46 8.14 -7.20
C GLU A 124 24.46 9.31 -7.13
N GLY A 125 24.73 9.79 -5.91
CA GLY A 125 25.61 10.93 -5.67
C GLY A 125 25.03 12.32 -5.99
N GLU A 126 23.83 12.39 -6.59
CA GLU A 126 23.18 13.66 -6.89
C GLU A 126 22.66 14.36 -5.63
N LYS A 127 22.58 15.68 -5.69
CA LYS A 127 22.12 16.51 -4.58
C LYS A 127 20.70 17.02 -4.83
N ILE A 128 19.85 16.95 -3.80
CA ILE A 128 18.54 17.57 -3.81
C ILE A 128 18.69 18.95 -3.16
N LYS A 129 18.44 20.03 -3.91
CA LYS A 129 18.63 21.42 -3.44
C LYS A 129 20.04 21.66 -2.82
N GLY A 130 21.07 21.10 -3.43
CA GLY A 130 22.44 21.25 -2.93
C GLY A 130 22.79 20.33 -1.75
N VAL A 131 21.84 19.55 -1.21
CA VAL A 131 22.06 18.66 -0.07
C VAL A 131 22.24 17.22 -0.54
N LYS A 132 23.32 16.59 -0.12
CA LYS A 132 23.56 15.17 -0.37
C LYS A 132 22.51 14.35 0.41
N THR A 133 21.79 13.48 -0.29
CA THR A 133 20.63 12.78 0.27
C THR A 133 20.72 11.30 -0.02
N LEU A 134 20.46 10.47 0.99
CA LEU A 134 20.33 9.03 0.83
C LEU A 134 19.02 8.72 0.12
N ILE A 135 19.08 7.99 -0.98
CA ILE A 135 17.91 7.51 -1.71
C ILE A 135 18.06 6.00 -1.87
N MET A 136 17.06 5.25 -1.43
CA MET A 136 17.07 3.78 -1.47
C MET A 136 15.64 3.23 -1.57
N PRO A 137 15.46 1.97 -2.01
CA PRO A 137 14.15 1.32 -1.95
C PRO A 137 13.63 1.28 -0.52
N ALA A 138 12.37 1.65 -0.31
CA ALA A 138 11.74 1.52 0.99
C ALA A 138 11.59 0.03 1.33
N ARG A 139 12.13 -0.39 2.48
CA ARG A 139 11.94 -1.75 3.00
C ARG A 139 10.78 -1.73 3.98
N ILE A 140 9.78 -2.55 3.73
CA ILE A 140 8.79 -2.90 4.74
C ILE A 140 9.48 -3.94 5.63
N LYS A 141 9.65 -3.60 6.91
CA LYS A 141 10.07 -4.59 7.92
C LYS A 141 8.86 -5.37 8.37
#